data_9558a2b469ffb562ea423fa90cd8ca0a
#
_entry.id   9558a2b469ffb562ea423fa90cd8ca0a
#
_cell.length_a   1.000
_cell.length_b   1.000
_cell.length_c   1.000
_cell.angle_alpha   90.00
_cell.angle_beta   90.00
_cell.angle_gamma   90.00
#
_symmetry.space_group_name_H-M   'P 1'
#
loop_
_entity.id
_entity.type
_entity.pdbx_description
1 polymer ?
#
loop_
_entity_poly.entity_id
_entity_poly.type
_entity_poly.pdbx_seq_one_letter_code
_entity_poly.pdbx_strand_id
1 'polypeptide(L)'
;MKPFHLVMLLYLLVPSSCLPKRKDQASLQWSICDTDPEAVLAKLGHVARDPDKLDPITYYDAYPPRYTPNGLMFRTKVRGGQEISVVKVQLATEEGKPRVPDHAELCRWDHYGDDITFVCKRQAPVNGTHLWSAEQRQFAEEIQNDVAWENLVGYGLYSNPKWKKLRIEGYEAVLDDVTVQSLHLMELEVKVHRAEEDRVYQSITDHLSARGVVLCARQESKTMRLFRAMGHLATPDEL
;
A
#
# COMPACT_ATOMS: atom_id res chain seq x y z
N MET A 1 63.10 -6.78 29.28
CA MET A 1 62.19 -6.06 28.39
C MET A 1 61.46 -7.09 27.51
N LYS A 2 60.18 -7.30 27.73
CA LYS A 2 59.34 -8.24 26.92
C LYS A 2 58.52 -7.42 25.91
N PRO A 3 58.45 -7.77 24.64
CA PRO A 3 57.61 -7.04 23.67
C PRO A 3 56.13 -7.38 23.87
N PHE A 4 55.30 -6.35 24.01
CA PHE A 4 53.85 -6.44 23.96
C PHE A 4 53.41 -6.62 22.50
N HIS A 5 52.76 -7.75 22.19
CA HIS A 5 52.08 -7.95 20.92
C HIS A 5 50.70 -7.33 21.01
N LEU A 6 50.49 -6.26 20.27
CA LEU A 6 49.19 -5.62 20.08
C LEU A 6 48.39 -6.42 19.05
N VAL A 7 47.45 -7.20 19.50
CA VAL A 7 46.52 -7.88 18.62
C VAL A 7 45.43 -6.88 18.22
N MET A 8 45.50 -6.41 17.00
CA MET A 8 44.50 -5.53 16.37
C MET A 8 43.33 -6.39 15.94
N LEU A 9 42.23 -6.37 16.73
CA LEU A 9 40.97 -7.05 16.38
C LEU A 9 40.28 -6.26 15.25
N LEU A 10 40.39 -6.76 14.03
CA LEU A 10 39.61 -6.28 12.88
C LEU A 10 38.15 -6.72 13.07
N TYR A 11 37.30 -5.82 13.55
CA TYR A 11 35.83 -6.01 13.46
C TYR A 11 35.43 -5.89 12.00
N LEU A 12 35.19 -7.02 11.36
CA LEU A 12 34.47 -7.10 10.10
C LEU A 12 33.04 -6.66 10.37
N LEU A 13 32.72 -5.42 10.00
CA LEU A 13 31.35 -4.94 9.88
C LEU A 13 30.69 -5.76 8.77
N VAL A 14 30.03 -6.85 9.14
CA VAL A 14 29.10 -7.56 8.26
C VAL A 14 27.97 -6.59 8.00
N PRO A 15 27.68 -6.19 6.74
CA PRO A 15 26.53 -5.37 6.45
C PRO A 15 25.30 -6.16 6.91
N SER A 16 24.53 -5.56 7.83
CA SER A 16 23.25 -6.09 8.27
C SER A 16 22.40 -6.19 7.01
N SER A 17 22.30 -7.37 6.43
CA SER A 17 21.36 -7.65 5.34
C SER A 17 19.97 -7.38 5.89
N CYS A 18 19.39 -6.24 5.49
CA CYS A 18 18.05 -5.86 5.88
C CYS A 18 17.06 -6.78 5.15
N LEU A 19 16.84 -7.97 5.73
CA LEU A 19 15.84 -8.90 5.22
C LEU A 19 14.47 -8.20 5.21
N PRO A 20 13.71 -8.28 4.10
CA PRO A 20 12.38 -7.71 4.02
C PRO A 20 11.52 -8.24 5.15
N LYS A 21 11.05 -7.34 6.01
CA LYS A 21 10.23 -7.71 7.16
C LYS A 21 8.84 -8.16 6.69
N ARG A 22 8.33 -9.27 7.24
CA ARG A 22 6.92 -9.70 7.22
C ARG A 22 6.41 -10.41 5.94
N LYS A 23 7.17 -11.34 5.37
CA LYS A 23 6.68 -12.24 4.30
C LYS A 23 5.48 -13.11 4.72
N ASP A 24 5.29 -13.31 6.00
CA ASP A 24 4.24 -14.10 6.65
C ASP A 24 3.01 -13.27 7.03
N GLN A 25 2.97 -11.98 6.69
CA GLN A 25 1.84 -11.10 6.96
C GLN A 25 0.97 -10.92 5.72
N ALA A 26 -0.34 -11.03 5.90
CA ALA A 26 -1.35 -10.60 4.94
C ALA A 26 -2.00 -9.28 5.37
N SER A 27 -2.28 -8.43 4.40
CA SER A 27 -3.08 -7.22 4.52
C SER A 27 -4.41 -7.48 3.82
N LEU A 28 -5.44 -7.76 4.60
CA LEU A 28 -6.80 -7.95 4.13
C LEU A 28 -7.40 -6.59 3.87
N GLN A 29 -7.97 -6.39 2.70
CA GLN A 29 -8.45 -5.09 2.27
C GLN A 29 -9.84 -5.22 1.63
N TRP A 30 -10.74 -4.33 1.99
CA TRP A 30 -12.09 -4.24 1.45
C TRP A 30 -12.31 -2.86 0.85
N SER A 31 -12.65 -2.83 -0.44
CA SER A 31 -13.11 -1.63 -1.12
C SER A 31 -14.55 -1.35 -0.71
N ILE A 32 -14.81 -0.19 -0.12
CA ILE A 32 -16.12 0.24 0.36
C ILE A 32 -16.70 1.26 -0.61
N CYS A 33 -17.98 1.07 -0.97
CA CYS A 33 -18.75 1.91 -1.88
C CYS A 33 -19.87 2.69 -1.18
N ASP A 34 -19.87 2.76 0.15
CA ASP A 34 -20.62 3.79 0.88
C ASP A 34 -20.15 5.19 0.47
N THR A 35 -21.01 6.18 0.61
CA THR A 35 -20.72 7.57 0.19
C THR A 35 -20.24 8.47 1.33
N ASP A 36 -20.22 7.97 2.58
CA ASP A 36 -19.90 8.75 3.76
C ASP A 36 -19.08 7.92 4.77
N PRO A 37 -17.85 8.34 5.09
CA PRO A 37 -17.01 7.63 6.05
C PRO A 37 -17.59 7.63 7.48
N GLU A 38 -18.34 8.66 7.89
CA GLU A 38 -18.97 8.69 9.23
C GLU A 38 -20.08 7.64 9.33
N ALA A 39 -20.87 7.48 8.27
CA ALA A 39 -21.86 6.42 8.18
C ALA A 39 -21.22 5.03 8.23
N VAL A 40 -20.07 4.83 7.59
CA VAL A 40 -19.32 3.58 7.69
C VAL A 40 -18.84 3.34 9.12
N LEU A 41 -18.27 4.34 9.79
CA LEU A 41 -17.85 4.22 11.18
C LEU A 41 -19.02 3.81 12.10
N ALA A 42 -20.19 4.43 11.91
CA ALA A 42 -21.41 4.10 12.68
C ALA A 42 -21.87 2.66 12.44
N LYS A 43 -21.89 2.19 11.18
CA LYS A 43 -22.18 0.80 10.82
C LYS A 43 -21.21 -0.19 11.48
N LEU A 44 -19.93 0.18 11.59
CA LEU A 44 -18.90 -0.60 12.28
C LEU A 44 -18.99 -0.55 13.81
N GLY A 45 -19.95 0.20 14.36
CA GLY A 45 -20.17 0.34 15.81
C GLY A 45 -19.23 1.36 16.47
N HIS A 46 -18.61 2.24 15.70
CA HIS A 46 -17.78 3.32 16.20
C HIS A 46 -18.53 4.65 16.21
N VAL A 47 -18.22 5.50 17.18
CA VAL A 47 -18.73 6.87 17.20
C VAL A 47 -18.05 7.67 16.08
N ALA A 48 -18.82 8.50 15.38
CA ALA A 48 -18.28 9.46 14.43
C ALA A 48 -17.25 10.36 15.14
N ARG A 49 -16.07 10.49 14.54
CA ARG A 49 -14.96 11.26 15.09
C ARG A 49 -14.04 11.75 13.98
N ASP A 50 -13.28 12.77 14.28
CA ASP A 50 -12.24 13.22 13.38
C ASP A 50 -11.23 12.10 13.02
N PRO A 51 -10.66 12.12 11.83
CA PRO A 51 -9.64 11.18 11.44
C PRO A 51 -8.38 11.32 12.31
N ASP A 52 -7.75 10.20 12.66
CA ASP A 52 -6.50 10.20 13.43
C ASP A 52 -5.33 10.78 12.63
N LYS A 53 -5.47 10.81 11.30
CA LYS A 53 -4.48 11.37 10.37
C LYS A 53 -5.12 11.92 9.12
N LEU A 54 -4.51 12.99 8.64
CA LEU A 54 -4.66 13.49 7.28
C LEU A 54 -3.29 13.31 6.61
N ASP A 55 -3.15 12.32 5.74
CA ASP A 55 -1.92 12.04 5.00
C ASP A 55 -2.17 12.37 3.50
N PRO A 56 -2.11 13.66 3.06
CA PRO A 56 -2.33 14.01 1.67
C PRO A 56 -1.45 13.18 0.74
N ILE A 57 -2.01 12.78 -0.40
CA ILE A 57 -1.38 11.82 -1.30
C ILE A 57 -1.43 12.30 -2.76
N THR A 58 -0.32 12.14 -3.47
CA THR A 58 -0.24 12.29 -4.93
C THR A 58 0.23 10.96 -5.52
N TYR A 59 -0.49 10.46 -6.52
CA TYR A 59 -0.06 9.32 -7.31
C TYR A 59 0.68 9.78 -8.53
N TYR A 60 1.57 8.95 -9.07
CA TYR A 60 2.32 9.26 -10.28
C TYR A 60 2.24 8.09 -11.25
N ASP A 61 2.05 8.41 -12.53
CA ASP A 61 2.04 7.42 -13.61
C ASP A 61 2.39 8.12 -14.93
N ALA A 62 2.47 7.39 -16.02
CA ALA A 62 2.45 7.97 -17.36
C ALA A 62 1.08 8.61 -17.64
N TYR A 63 0.97 9.36 -18.74
CA TYR A 63 -0.33 9.80 -19.26
C TYR A 63 -0.55 9.23 -20.67
N PRO A 64 -1.56 8.37 -20.86
CA PRO A 64 -2.45 7.76 -19.87
C PRO A 64 -1.70 6.80 -18.93
N PRO A 65 -2.29 6.45 -17.74
CA PRO A 65 -1.66 5.54 -16.78
C PRO A 65 -1.33 4.18 -17.40
N ARG A 66 -0.07 3.73 -17.23
CA ARG A 66 0.39 2.45 -17.77
C ARG A 66 1.13 1.59 -16.74
N TYR A 67 1.72 2.20 -15.72
CA TYR A 67 2.52 1.46 -14.74
C TYR A 67 1.64 0.80 -13.68
N THR A 68 0.67 1.55 -13.14
CA THR A 68 -0.25 1.04 -12.11
C THR A 68 -1.06 -0.16 -12.59
N PRO A 69 -1.63 -0.18 -13.81
CA PRO A 69 -2.31 -1.37 -14.34
C PRO A 69 -1.39 -2.60 -14.46
N ASN A 70 -0.09 -2.38 -14.60
CA ASN A 70 0.93 -3.43 -14.69
C ASN A 70 1.59 -3.73 -13.33
N GLY A 71 0.97 -3.30 -12.22
CA GLY A 71 1.41 -3.64 -10.88
C GLY A 71 2.55 -2.79 -10.32
N LEU A 72 2.92 -1.69 -10.98
CA LEU A 72 3.97 -0.78 -10.52
C LEU A 72 3.36 0.58 -10.16
N MET A 73 3.35 0.93 -8.87
CA MET A 73 2.70 2.11 -8.34
C MET A 73 3.70 3.08 -7.74
N PHE A 74 3.57 4.35 -8.10
CA PHE A 74 4.35 5.47 -7.56
C PHE A 74 3.44 6.44 -6.83
N ARG A 75 3.86 6.91 -5.67
CA ARG A 75 3.13 7.95 -4.92
C ARG A 75 4.01 8.73 -3.98
N THR A 76 3.64 9.97 -3.69
CA THR A 76 4.12 10.71 -2.52
C THR A 76 3.00 10.87 -1.50
N LYS A 77 3.36 11.06 -0.25
CA LYS A 77 2.46 11.37 0.86
C LYS A 77 3.17 12.19 1.91
N VAL A 78 2.45 13.01 2.63
CA VAL A 78 2.99 13.72 3.78
C VAL A 78 2.77 12.88 5.04
N ARG A 79 3.84 12.64 5.79
CA ARG A 79 3.80 11.90 7.04
C ARG A 79 4.59 12.64 8.12
N GLY A 80 3.88 13.11 9.16
CA GLY A 80 4.52 13.85 10.24
C GLY A 80 5.24 15.13 9.75
N GLY A 81 4.68 15.82 8.77
CA GLY A 81 5.25 17.02 8.17
C GLY A 81 6.36 16.77 7.13
N GLN A 82 6.77 15.52 6.92
CA GLN A 82 7.77 15.15 5.91
C GLN A 82 7.10 14.51 4.70
N GLU A 83 7.49 14.94 3.51
CA GLU A 83 7.09 14.28 2.27
C GLU A 83 7.92 13.00 2.07
N ILE A 84 7.21 11.91 1.78
CA ILE A 84 7.78 10.57 1.57
C ILE A 84 7.31 10.05 0.22
N SER A 85 8.24 9.64 -0.61
CA SER A 85 7.97 8.88 -1.84
C SER A 85 7.88 7.38 -1.54
N VAL A 86 7.04 6.68 -2.29
CA VAL A 86 6.82 5.24 -2.17
C VAL A 86 6.73 4.64 -3.57
N VAL A 87 7.56 3.66 -3.83
CA VAL A 87 7.44 2.74 -4.96
C VAL A 87 6.90 1.42 -4.43
N LYS A 88 5.84 0.91 -5.05
CA LYS A 88 5.18 -0.35 -4.70
C LYS A 88 5.09 -1.22 -5.94
N VAL A 89 5.44 -2.49 -5.84
CA VAL A 89 5.38 -3.45 -6.94
C VAL A 89 4.54 -4.65 -6.56
N GLN A 90 3.71 -5.11 -7.48
CA GLN A 90 3.03 -6.40 -7.40
C GLN A 90 3.89 -7.43 -8.12
N LEU A 91 4.12 -8.56 -7.48
CA LEU A 91 4.97 -9.62 -8.01
C LEU A 91 4.12 -10.81 -8.41
N ALA A 92 4.41 -11.34 -9.60
CA ALA A 92 3.89 -12.64 -9.97
C ALA A 92 4.40 -13.70 -9.00
N THR A 93 3.54 -14.63 -8.65
CA THR A 93 3.89 -15.76 -7.78
C THR A 93 3.94 -17.02 -8.60
N GLU A 94 5.15 -17.53 -8.85
CA GLU A 94 5.33 -18.86 -9.42
C GLU A 94 5.26 -19.89 -8.30
N GLU A 95 4.39 -20.88 -8.42
CA GLU A 95 4.19 -21.94 -7.41
C GLU A 95 4.00 -21.44 -5.97
N GLY A 96 3.39 -20.23 -5.80
CA GLY A 96 3.16 -19.64 -4.49
C GLY A 96 4.41 -19.10 -3.78
N LYS A 97 5.56 -19.07 -4.45
CA LYS A 97 6.84 -18.57 -3.91
C LYS A 97 7.29 -17.30 -4.64
N PRO A 98 6.97 -16.12 -4.13
CA PRO A 98 7.42 -14.88 -4.77
C PRO A 98 8.93 -14.68 -4.61
N ARG A 99 9.59 -14.27 -5.69
CA ARG A 99 10.95 -13.75 -5.63
C ARG A 99 10.92 -12.34 -5.04
N VAL A 100 11.61 -12.14 -3.93
CA VAL A 100 11.73 -10.81 -3.31
C VAL A 100 12.82 -10.03 -4.01
N PRO A 101 12.55 -8.79 -4.47
CA PRO A 101 13.57 -7.91 -5.04
C PRO A 101 14.63 -7.53 -3.99
N ASP A 102 15.88 -7.36 -4.43
CA ASP A 102 17.01 -7.10 -3.54
C ASP A 102 16.87 -5.74 -2.80
N HIS A 103 16.28 -4.75 -3.48
CA HIS A 103 16.07 -3.42 -2.91
C HIS A 103 14.73 -3.25 -2.17
N ALA A 104 13.96 -4.32 -1.95
CA ALA A 104 12.71 -4.24 -1.20
C ALA A 104 12.93 -3.92 0.28
N GLU A 105 12.19 -2.95 0.81
CA GLU A 105 12.15 -2.61 2.24
C GLU A 105 11.16 -3.48 3.01
N LEU A 106 9.99 -3.72 2.42
CA LEU A 106 8.90 -4.46 3.02
C LEU A 106 8.11 -5.20 1.95
N CYS A 107 7.88 -6.49 2.16
CA CYS A 107 6.99 -7.30 1.34
C CYS A 107 5.91 -7.95 2.18
N ARG A 108 4.72 -8.14 1.61
CA ARG A 108 3.57 -8.78 2.25
C ARG A 108 2.58 -9.25 1.20
N TRP A 109 1.60 -10.01 1.62
CA TRP A 109 0.44 -10.35 0.81
C TRP A 109 -0.62 -9.25 0.94
N ASP A 110 -1.16 -8.79 -0.17
CA ASP A 110 -2.35 -7.95 -0.22
C ASP A 110 -3.51 -8.78 -0.76
N HIS A 111 -4.69 -8.74 -0.10
CA HIS A 111 -5.85 -9.54 -0.42
C HIS A 111 -7.08 -8.64 -0.62
N TYR A 112 -7.62 -8.64 -1.84
CA TYR A 112 -8.83 -7.93 -2.25
C TYR A 112 -9.79 -8.91 -2.93
N GLY A 113 -10.91 -9.27 -2.32
CA GLY A 113 -11.84 -10.24 -2.91
C GLY A 113 -11.15 -11.56 -3.19
N ASP A 114 -11.16 -11.98 -4.45
CA ASP A 114 -10.48 -13.20 -4.90
C ASP A 114 -9.02 -12.94 -5.31
N ASP A 115 -8.61 -11.67 -5.35
CA ASP A 115 -7.27 -11.28 -5.78
C ASP A 115 -6.29 -11.27 -4.60
N ILE A 116 -5.37 -12.22 -4.59
CA ILE A 116 -4.26 -12.31 -3.62
C ILE A 116 -2.95 -12.08 -4.35
N THR A 117 -2.28 -10.99 -4.01
CA THR A 117 -1.02 -10.61 -4.66
C THR A 117 0.10 -10.42 -3.64
N PHE A 118 1.32 -10.83 -4.02
CA PHE A 118 2.50 -10.53 -3.22
C PHE A 118 3.06 -9.17 -3.60
N VAL A 119 3.18 -8.29 -2.64
CA VAL A 119 3.49 -6.89 -2.87
C VAL A 119 4.73 -6.49 -2.09
N CYS A 120 5.67 -5.88 -2.78
CA CYS A 120 6.85 -5.28 -2.16
C CYS A 120 6.82 -3.75 -2.31
N LYS A 121 7.43 -3.05 -1.38
CA LYS A 121 7.59 -1.61 -1.46
C LYS A 121 8.96 -1.15 -0.98
N ARG A 122 9.35 0.03 -1.49
CA ARG A 122 10.44 0.84 -0.97
C ARG A 122 9.97 2.28 -0.79
N GLN A 123 10.31 2.89 0.33
CA GLN A 123 9.98 4.29 0.62
C GLN A 123 11.25 5.07 0.97
N ALA A 124 11.23 6.37 0.66
CA ALA A 124 12.33 7.27 0.97
C ALA A 124 11.78 8.68 1.28
N PRO A 125 12.45 9.49 2.10
CA PRO A 125 12.17 10.91 2.18
C PRO A 125 12.36 11.57 0.81
N VAL A 126 11.48 12.52 0.46
CA VAL A 126 11.70 13.38 -0.71
C VAL A 126 12.75 14.42 -0.34
N ASN A 127 13.85 14.46 -1.10
CA ASN A 127 14.95 15.37 -0.87
C ASN A 127 15.15 16.30 -2.08
N GLY A 128 14.95 17.60 -1.85
CA GLY A 128 15.12 18.61 -2.89
C GLY A 128 14.17 18.42 -4.07
N THR A 129 14.69 18.43 -5.29
CA THR A 129 13.92 18.31 -6.53
C THR A 129 13.68 16.88 -7.00
N HIS A 130 14.30 15.89 -6.35
CA HIS A 130 14.21 14.50 -6.75
C HIS A 130 13.15 13.77 -5.93
N LEU A 131 12.06 13.38 -6.57
CA LEU A 131 10.97 12.60 -5.92
C LEU A 131 11.41 11.17 -5.59
N TRP A 132 12.24 10.56 -6.44
CA TRP A 132 12.61 9.15 -6.36
C TRP A 132 14.10 8.98 -6.09
N SER A 133 14.46 8.25 -5.04
CA SER A 133 15.86 7.94 -4.73
C SER A 133 16.44 6.93 -5.73
N ALA A 134 17.77 6.84 -5.81
CA ALA A 134 18.45 5.87 -6.67
C ALA A 134 18.02 4.44 -6.35
N GLU A 135 17.88 4.09 -5.06
CA GLU A 135 17.46 2.76 -4.64
C GLU A 135 15.98 2.47 -4.98
N GLN A 136 15.13 3.49 -5.02
CA GLN A 136 13.75 3.33 -5.49
C GLN A 136 13.68 3.09 -6.99
N ARG A 137 14.53 3.75 -7.75
CA ARG A 137 14.66 3.53 -9.20
C ARG A 137 15.16 2.10 -9.47
N GLN A 138 16.23 1.68 -8.81
CA GLN A 138 16.74 0.29 -8.90
C GLN A 138 15.68 -0.74 -8.52
N PHE A 139 14.96 -0.50 -7.42
CA PHE A 139 13.87 -1.39 -7.00
C PHE A 139 12.77 -1.54 -8.05
N ALA A 140 12.37 -0.47 -8.72
CA ALA A 140 11.38 -0.54 -9.80
C ALA A 140 11.94 -1.27 -11.03
N GLU A 141 13.21 -1.01 -11.39
CA GLU A 141 13.89 -1.58 -12.54
C GLU A 141 14.15 -3.10 -12.43
N GLU A 142 14.21 -3.64 -11.20
CA GLU A 142 14.23 -5.10 -10.99
C GLU A 142 12.96 -5.80 -11.53
N ILE A 143 11.87 -5.06 -11.70
CA ILE A 143 10.57 -5.57 -12.14
C ILE A 143 10.22 -5.08 -13.54
N GLN A 144 10.51 -3.82 -13.83
CA GLN A 144 10.19 -3.16 -15.10
C GLN A 144 11.30 -2.19 -15.51
N ASN A 145 12.05 -2.55 -16.57
CA ASN A 145 13.26 -1.83 -16.98
C ASN A 145 13.00 -0.53 -17.76
N ASP A 146 11.75 -0.22 -18.13
CA ASP A 146 11.40 0.88 -19.03
C ASP A 146 10.65 2.03 -18.35
N VAL A 147 10.89 2.26 -17.05
CA VAL A 147 10.25 3.37 -16.33
C VAL A 147 10.79 4.72 -16.82
N ALA A 148 9.94 5.50 -17.48
CA ALA A 148 10.26 6.85 -17.92
C ALA A 148 10.10 7.85 -16.77
N TRP A 149 11.02 7.85 -15.83
CA TRP A 149 10.98 8.62 -14.58
C TRP A 149 10.70 10.11 -14.77
N GLU A 150 11.25 10.72 -15.81
CA GLU A 150 11.11 12.14 -16.09
C GLU A 150 9.76 12.50 -16.75
N ASN A 151 9.01 11.47 -17.18
CA ASN A 151 7.70 11.61 -17.82
C ASN A 151 6.54 11.20 -16.88
N LEU A 152 6.83 10.93 -15.61
CA LEU A 152 5.78 10.64 -14.66
C LEU A 152 4.98 11.90 -14.34
N VAL A 153 3.65 11.81 -14.50
CA VAL A 153 2.69 12.87 -14.24
C VAL A 153 2.06 12.67 -12.87
N GLY A 154 1.95 13.74 -12.10
CA GLY A 154 1.27 13.72 -10.79
C GLY A 154 -0.24 13.79 -10.92
N TYR A 155 -0.94 12.87 -10.27
CA TYR A 155 -2.39 12.81 -10.09
C TYR A 155 -2.71 13.09 -8.62
N GLY A 156 -3.26 14.25 -8.32
CA GLY A 156 -3.51 14.73 -6.96
C GLY A 156 -3.17 16.22 -6.85
N LEU A 157 -3.07 16.81 -5.73
CA LEU A 157 -3.01 16.29 -4.34
C LEU A 157 -4.42 15.91 -3.85
N TYR A 158 -4.60 14.72 -3.28
CA TYR A 158 -5.88 14.28 -2.73
C TYR A 158 -5.84 14.27 -1.20
N SER A 159 -6.95 14.60 -0.56
CA SER A 159 -7.14 14.36 0.87
C SER A 159 -7.16 12.86 1.14
N ASN A 160 -6.51 12.44 2.21
CA ASN A 160 -6.47 11.05 2.61
C ASN A 160 -6.61 10.88 4.14
N PRO A 161 -7.83 11.13 4.66
CA PRO A 161 -8.14 10.88 6.07
C PRO A 161 -8.06 9.40 6.42
N LYS A 162 -7.63 9.11 7.66
CA LYS A 162 -7.49 7.75 8.18
C LYS A 162 -7.98 7.65 9.60
N TRP A 163 -8.86 6.70 9.83
CA TRP A 163 -9.30 6.30 11.16
C TRP A 163 -8.62 4.99 11.54
N LYS A 164 -7.87 5.03 12.63
CA LYS A 164 -7.03 3.92 13.09
C LYS A 164 -7.59 3.29 14.35
N LYS A 165 -7.01 2.15 14.71
CA LYS A 165 -7.38 1.42 15.94
C LYS A 165 -8.88 1.12 16.03
N LEU A 166 -9.55 1.01 14.89
CA LEU A 166 -10.89 0.46 14.84
C LEU A 166 -10.83 -1.01 15.28
N ARG A 167 -11.87 -1.49 15.93
CA ARG A 167 -11.97 -2.91 16.35
C ARG A 167 -13.11 -3.58 15.61
N ILE A 168 -12.76 -4.61 14.82
CA ILE A 168 -13.72 -5.40 14.03
C ILE A 168 -13.40 -6.86 14.27
N GLU A 169 -14.36 -7.62 14.81
CA GLU A 169 -14.20 -9.05 15.13
C GLU A 169 -12.91 -9.36 15.96
N GLY A 170 -12.54 -8.42 16.85
CA GLY A 170 -11.33 -8.53 17.68
C GLY A 170 -10.03 -8.07 17.00
N TYR A 171 -10.03 -7.80 15.72
CA TYR A 171 -8.87 -7.33 14.96
C TYR A 171 -8.78 -5.81 14.96
N GLU A 172 -7.54 -5.29 14.92
CA GLU A 172 -7.30 -3.87 14.70
C GLU A 172 -7.41 -3.56 13.21
N ALA A 173 -8.26 -2.60 12.88
CA ALA A 173 -8.52 -2.15 11.52
C ALA A 173 -8.17 -0.68 11.31
N VAL A 174 -7.96 -0.31 10.06
CA VAL A 174 -7.79 1.07 9.60
C VAL A 174 -8.80 1.31 8.48
N LEU A 175 -9.66 2.32 8.64
CA LEU A 175 -10.44 2.88 7.55
C LEU A 175 -9.63 4.01 6.93
N ASP A 176 -9.44 3.95 5.62
CA ASP A 176 -8.64 4.90 4.83
C ASP A 176 -9.52 5.41 3.69
N ASP A 177 -9.65 6.73 3.54
CA ASP A 177 -10.44 7.35 2.50
C ASP A 177 -9.58 8.27 1.63
N VAL A 178 -9.74 8.19 0.32
CA VAL A 178 -9.21 9.17 -0.62
C VAL A 178 -10.36 9.88 -1.28
N THR A 179 -10.45 11.19 -1.06
CA THR A 179 -11.53 11.99 -1.61
C THR A 179 -11.11 12.64 -2.91
N VAL A 180 -11.88 12.37 -3.97
CA VAL A 180 -11.72 12.95 -5.32
C VAL A 180 -13.01 13.66 -5.69
N GLN A 181 -13.00 15.00 -5.71
CA GLN A 181 -14.22 15.80 -5.83
C GLN A 181 -15.24 15.43 -4.74
N SER A 182 -16.39 14.83 -5.11
CA SER A 182 -17.41 14.34 -4.18
C SER A 182 -17.34 12.81 -3.98
N LEU A 183 -16.38 12.13 -4.59
CA LEU A 183 -16.26 10.68 -4.52
C LEU A 183 -15.35 10.26 -3.38
N HIS A 184 -15.83 9.39 -2.52
CA HIS A 184 -15.08 8.75 -1.46
C HIS A 184 -14.58 7.36 -1.91
N LEU A 185 -13.26 7.19 -1.94
CA LEU A 185 -12.61 5.92 -2.25
C LEU A 185 -12.14 5.28 -0.94
N MET A 186 -13.10 4.74 -0.21
CA MET A 186 -12.85 4.12 1.09
C MET A 186 -12.28 2.71 0.97
N GLU A 187 -11.39 2.38 1.89
CA GLU A 187 -10.77 1.08 2.02
C GLU A 187 -10.60 0.74 3.50
N LEU A 188 -11.06 -0.44 3.89
CA LEU A 188 -10.80 -1.00 5.22
C LEU A 188 -9.59 -1.94 5.11
N GLU A 189 -8.61 -1.80 6.02
CA GLU A 189 -7.43 -2.67 6.10
C GLU A 189 -7.35 -3.37 7.45
N VAL A 190 -7.13 -4.69 7.44
CA VAL A 190 -6.78 -5.49 8.62
C VAL A 190 -5.52 -6.29 8.31
N LYS A 191 -4.58 -6.36 9.27
CA LYS A 191 -3.34 -7.12 9.11
C LYS A 191 -3.38 -8.36 9.98
N VAL A 192 -3.08 -9.51 9.36
CA VAL A 192 -3.10 -10.81 10.02
C VAL A 192 -1.85 -11.62 9.64
N HIS A 193 -1.64 -12.72 10.32
CA HIS A 193 -0.69 -13.73 9.86
C HIS A 193 -1.26 -14.45 8.62
N ARG A 194 -0.40 -14.76 7.64
CA ARG A 194 -0.80 -15.40 6.37
C ARG A 194 -1.63 -16.67 6.58
N ALA A 195 -1.32 -17.46 7.61
CA ALA A 195 -2.04 -18.69 7.92
C ALA A 195 -3.50 -18.49 8.38
N GLU A 196 -3.89 -17.26 8.74
CA GLU A 196 -5.25 -16.93 9.18
C GLU A 196 -6.06 -16.19 8.10
N GLU A 197 -5.42 -15.86 6.98
CA GLU A 197 -5.92 -14.94 5.96
C GLU A 197 -7.34 -15.27 5.51
N ASP A 198 -7.57 -16.45 4.95
CA ASP A 198 -8.87 -16.81 4.35
C ASP A 198 -9.99 -16.82 5.40
N ARG A 199 -9.71 -17.39 6.59
CA ARG A 199 -10.68 -17.45 7.67
C ARG A 199 -11.07 -16.06 8.16
N VAL A 200 -10.07 -15.19 8.35
CA VAL A 200 -10.33 -13.82 8.85
C VAL A 200 -10.97 -12.96 7.78
N TYR A 201 -10.55 -13.12 6.51
CA TYR A 201 -11.16 -12.39 5.40
C TYR A 201 -12.66 -12.70 5.31
N GLN A 202 -13.05 -13.98 5.33
CA GLN A 202 -14.46 -14.37 5.29
C GLN A 202 -15.23 -13.85 6.50
N SER A 203 -14.70 -14.04 7.73
CA SER A 203 -15.36 -13.58 8.96
C SER A 203 -15.65 -12.08 8.96
N ILE A 204 -14.67 -11.27 8.53
CA ILE A 204 -14.85 -9.81 8.47
C ILE A 204 -15.79 -9.43 7.32
N THR A 205 -15.73 -10.09 6.17
CA THR A 205 -16.66 -9.85 5.05
C THR A 205 -18.10 -10.08 5.48
N ASP A 206 -18.38 -11.18 6.18
CA ASP A 206 -19.72 -11.49 6.70
C ASP A 206 -20.16 -10.43 7.74
N HIS A 207 -19.26 -10.01 8.62
CA HIS A 207 -19.53 -8.96 9.59
C HIS A 207 -19.87 -7.62 8.91
N LEU A 208 -19.06 -7.19 7.92
CA LEU A 208 -19.32 -5.96 7.16
C LEU A 208 -20.69 -5.99 6.47
N SER A 209 -21.01 -7.11 5.84
CA SER A 209 -22.29 -7.34 5.17
C SER A 209 -23.46 -7.31 6.16
N ALA A 210 -23.33 -7.98 7.31
CA ALA A 210 -24.34 -7.99 8.37
C ALA A 210 -24.58 -6.60 8.98
N ARG A 211 -23.58 -5.73 8.98
CA ARG A 211 -23.66 -4.34 9.43
C ARG A 211 -24.19 -3.39 8.35
N GLY A 212 -24.47 -3.88 7.14
CA GLY A 212 -24.96 -3.09 6.02
C GLY A 212 -23.91 -2.17 5.42
N VAL A 213 -22.60 -2.48 5.59
CA VAL A 213 -21.52 -1.79 4.85
C VAL A 213 -21.62 -2.19 3.39
N VAL A 214 -21.63 -1.21 2.48
CA VAL A 214 -21.74 -1.46 1.04
C VAL A 214 -20.33 -1.72 0.51
N LEU A 215 -20.02 -2.99 0.29
CA LEU A 215 -18.77 -3.38 -0.40
C LEU A 215 -18.93 -3.11 -1.90
N CYS A 216 -17.84 -2.66 -2.54
CA CYS A 216 -17.83 -2.48 -3.98
C CYS A 216 -17.94 -3.85 -4.67
N ALA A 217 -18.69 -3.91 -5.78
CA ALA A 217 -18.85 -5.14 -6.56
C ALA A 217 -17.48 -5.66 -7.05
N ARG A 218 -16.58 -4.74 -7.42
CA ARG A 218 -15.19 -5.05 -7.73
C ARG A 218 -14.29 -4.67 -6.55
N GLN A 219 -13.64 -5.68 -5.99
CA GLN A 219 -12.62 -5.50 -4.97
C GLN A 219 -11.26 -5.31 -5.63
N GLU A 220 -10.73 -4.09 -5.58
CA GLU A 220 -9.46 -3.73 -6.19
C GLU A 220 -8.76 -2.61 -5.41
N SER A 221 -7.47 -2.40 -5.67
CA SER A 221 -6.71 -1.39 -4.97
C SER A 221 -7.29 0.02 -5.18
N LYS A 222 -7.19 0.86 -4.16
CA LYS A 222 -7.64 2.25 -4.19
C LYS A 222 -7.08 3.04 -5.38
N THR A 223 -5.84 2.78 -5.78
CA THR A 223 -5.21 3.46 -6.92
C THR A 223 -5.88 3.09 -8.24
N MET A 224 -6.25 1.83 -8.43
CA MET A 224 -6.99 1.40 -9.62
C MET A 224 -8.37 2.04 -9.67
N ARG A 225 -9.08 2.05 -8.52
CA ARG A 225 -10.38 2.74 -8.39
C ARG A 225 -10.27 4.23 -8.69
N LEU A 226 -9.20 4.88 -8.21
CA LEU A 226 -8.94 6.28 -8.47
C LEU A 226 -8.82 6.56 -9.98
N PHE A 227 -7.97 5.82 -10.68
CA PHE A 227 -7.77 6.05 -12.10
C PHE A 227 -9.01 5.74 -12.94
N ARG A 228 -9.83 4.76 -12.54
CA ARG A 228 -11.16 4.52 -13.17
C ARG A 228 -12.11 5.68 -12.91
N ALA A 229 -12.22 6.11 -11.67
CA ALA A 229 -13.10 7.23 -11.30
C ALA A 229 -12.75 8.54 -12.03
N MET A 230 -11.48 8.71 -12.40
CA MET A 230 -11.00 9.85 -13.19
C MET A 230 -11.11 9.65 -14.72
N GLY A 231 -11.65 8.52 -15.18
CA GLY A 231 -11.76 8.21 -16.61
C GLY A 231 -10.43 7.89 -17.30
N HIS A 232 -9.39 7.57 -16.54
CA HIS A 232 -8.08 7.23 -17.10
C HIS A 232 -7.91 5.74 -17.43
N LEU A 233 -8.77 4.90 -16.89
CA LEU A 233 -8.82 3.46 -17.18
C LEU A 233 -10.24 3.08 -17.57
N ALA A 234 -10.38 2.21 -18.56
CA ALA A 234 -11.67 1.68 -18.97
C ALA A 234 -12.39 1.00 -17.80
N THR A 235 -13.72 1.15 -17.75
CA THR A 235 -14.54 0.34 -16.87
C THR A 235 -14.66 -1.07 -17.45
N PRO A 236 -14.80 -2.12 -16.63
CA PRO A 236 -14.91 -3.50 -17.12
C PRO A 236 -16.08 -3.74 -18.10
N ASP A 237 -17.10 -2.89 -18.04
CA ASP A 237 -18.27 -2.98 -18.91
C ASP A 237 -18.03 -2.38 -20.30
N GLU A 238 -16.85 -1.77 -20.54
CA GLU A 238 -16.44 -1.17 -21.81
C GLU A 238 -15.42 -2.03 -22.61
N LEU A 239 -15.07 -3.22 -22.08
CA LEU A 239 -14.19 -4.21 -22.70
C LEU A 239 -14.98 -5.47 -23.07
#